data_b607a124b41cff214cd7feb49155eeb7
#
_entry.id   b607a124b41cff214cd7feb49155eeb7
#
_cell.length_a   1.000
_cell.length_b   1.000
_cell.length_c   1.000
_cell.angle_alpha   90.00
_cell.angle_beta   90.00
_cell.angle_gamma   90.00
#
_symmetry.space_group_name_H-M   'P 1'
#
loop_
_entity.id
_entity.type
_entity.pdbx_description
1 polymer ?
#
loop_
_entity_poly.entity_id
_entity_poly.type
_entity_poly.pdbx_seq_one_letter_code
_entity_poly.pdbx_strand_id
1 'polypeptide(L)' 'MKIKAKGMFKRAGYEKENTHSERFIAYKNPIIFSYIQFDLKNKTYISYRIGFEGEMQPRLISIKEMLAIQKQMEELGWI' A
#
# COMPACT_ATOMS: atom_id res chain seq x y z
N MET A 1 -0.24 -19.78 12.07
CA MET A 1 -0.28 -19.42 10.63
C MET A 1 0.18 -17.99 10.45
N LYS A 2 1.16 -17.78 9.59
CA LYS A 2 1.65 -16.43 9.31
C LYS A 2 0.72 -15.71 8.34
N ILE A 3 0.26 -14.52 8.73
CA ILE A 3 -0.50 -13.66 7.84
C ILE A 3 0.48 -12.86 7.02
N LYS A 4 0.33 -12.90 5.69
CA LYS A 4 1.17 -12.13 4.78
C LYS A 4 0.65 -10.71 4.61
N ALA A 5 1.52 -9.81 4.14
CA ALA A 5 1.15 -8.41 3.91
C ALA A 5 -0.09 -8.27 3.04
N LYS A 6 -0.17 -9.04 1.96
CA LYS A 6 -1.34 -9.02 1.05
C LYS A 6 -2.64 -9.28 1.81
N GLY A 7 -2.65 -10.25 2.73
CA GLY A 7 -3.82 -10.55 3.54
C GLY A 7 -4.15 -9.45 4.54
N MET A 8 -3.14 -8.82 5.12
CA MET A 8 -3.32 -7.70 6.03
C MET A 8 -3.90 -6.48 5.31
N PHE A 9 -3.40 -6.18 4.11
CA PHE A 9 -3.96 -5.11 3.28
C PHE A 9 -5.42 -5.39 2.91
N LYS A 10 -5.73 -6.65 2.56
CA LYS A 10 -7.11 -7.02 2.24
C LYS A 10 -8.05 -6.78 3.43
N ARG A 11 -7.63 -7.12 4.64
CA ARG A 11 -8.41 -6.85 5.86
C ARG A 11 -8.61 -5.38 6.13
N ALA A 12 -7.69 -4.53 5.66
CA ALA A 12 -7.79 -3.09 5.78
C ALA A 12 -8.58 -2.45 4.63
N GLY A 13 -9.14 -3.24 3.73
CA GLY A 13 -9.95 -2.76 2.61
C GLY A 13 -9.19 -2.55 1.31
N TYR A 14 -7.95 -3.02 1.23
CA TYR A 14 -7.10 -2.82 0.07
C TYR A 14 -6.99 -4.08 -0.80
N GLU A 15 -6.84 -3.86 -2.09
CA GLU A 15 -6.58 -4.90 -3.07
C GLU A 15 -5.24 -4.63 -3.73
N LYS A 16 -4.48 -5.69 -4.00
CA LYS A 16 -3.21 -5.54 -4.70
C LYS A 16 -3.47 -5.21 -6.17
N GLU A 17 -2.85 -4.14 -6.64
CA GLU A 17 -2.92 -3.73 -8.03
C GLU A 17 -1.89 -4.46 -8.87
N ASN A 18 -2.22 -4.69 -10.15
CA ASN A 18 -1.23 -5.14 -11.12
C ASN A 18 -0.60 -3.89 -11.75
N THR A 19 0.61 -3.57 -11.33
CA THR A 19 1.30 -2.38 -11.81
C THR A 19 1.97 -2.58 -13.17
N HIS A 20 2.03 -3.83 -13.65
CA HIS A 20 2.79 -4.21 -14.85
C HIS A 20 4.26 -3.76 -14.77
N SER A 21 4.78 -3.60 -13.57
CA SER A 21 6.13 -3.13 -13.31
C SER A 21 6.78 -3.98 -12.22
N GLU A 22 8.06 -4.32 -12.41
CA GLU A 22 8.84 -5.00 -11.38
C GLU A 22 9.36 -4.03 -10.32
N ARG A 23 9.21 -2.73 -10.56
CA ARG A 23 9.69 -1.69 -9.64
C ARG A 23 8.72 -1.40 -8.51
N PHE A 24 7.42 -1.55 -8.74
CA PHE A 24 6.40 -1.10 -7.79
C PHE A 24 5.50 -2.23 -7.33
N ILE A 25 5.15 -2.18 -6.04
CA ILE A 25 4.03 -2.95 -5.47
C ILE A 25 3.01 -1.91 -5.02
N ALA A 26 1.77 -2.04 -5.47
CA ALA A 26 0.72 -1.08 -5.16
C ALA A 26 -0.54 -1.77 -4.64
N TYR A 27 -1.18 -1.13 -3.68
CA TYR A 27 -2.46 -1.55 -3.12
C TYR A 27 -3.46 -0.41 -3.23
N LYS A 28 -4.71 -0.72 -3.55
CA LYS A 28 -5.78 0.24 -3.75
C LYS A 28 -6.96 -0.09 -2.87
N ASN A 29 -7.51 0.92 -2.18
CA ASN A 29 -8.81 0.83 -1.55
C ASN A 29 -9.83 1.53 -2.47
N PRO A 30 -10.68 0.76 -3.19
CA PRO A 30 -11.57 1.36 -4.20
C PRO A 30 -12.73 2.16 -3.61
N ILE A 31 -13.03 1.96 -2.33
CA ILE A 31 -14.15 2.65 -1.68
C ILE A 31 -13.79 4.09 -1.34
N ILE A 32 -12.57 4.31 -0.86
CA ILE A 32 -12.12 5.64 -0.44
C ILE A 32 -11.06 6.23 -1.37
N PHE A 33 -10.79 5.59 -2.50
CA PHE A 33 -9.82 6.03 -3.50
C PHE A 33 -8.43 6.30 -2.91
N SER A 34 -8.01 5.40 -2.02
CA SER A 34 -6.74 5.49 -1.32
C SER A 34 -5.77 4.47 -1.90
N TYR A 35 -4.49 4.88 -1.95
CA TYR A 35 -3.43 4.05 -2.52
C TYR A 35 -2.24 3.99 -1.58
N ILE A 36 -1.59 2.83 -1.54
CA ILE A 36 -0.31 2.65 -0.86
C ILE A 36 0.61 1.96 -1.85
N GLN A 37 1.74 2.61 -2.17
CA GLN A 37 2.64 2.14 -3.21
C GLN A 37 4.07 2.07 -2.69
N PHE A 38 4.72 0.93 -2.96
CA PHE A 38 6.11 0.69 -2.57
C PHE A 38 7.02 0.79 -3.79
N ASP A 39 8.10 1.55 -3.67
CA ASP A 39 9.14 1.67 -4.69
C ASP A 39 10.29 0.73 -4.32
N LEU A 40 10.42 -0.37 -5.05
CA LEU A 40 11.40 -1.41 -4.74
C LEU A 40 12.84 -0.96 -5.03
N LYS A 41 13.00 -0.02 -5.94
CA LYS A 41 14.32 0.50 -6.29
C LYS A 41 14.87 1.40 -5.21
N ASN A 42 14.05 2.32 -4.73
CA ASN A 42 14.47 3.32 -3.74
C ASN A 42 14.19 2.89 -2.29
N LYS A 43 13.50 1.75 -2.10
CA LYS A 43 13.09 1.25 -0.79
C LYS A 43 12.29 2.29 -0.01
N THR A 44 11.31 2.89 -0.69
CA THR A 44 10.41 3.89 -0.11
C THR A 44 8.96 3.48 -0.35
N TYR A 45 8.05 4.13 0.36
CA TYR A 45 6.63 3.96 0.08
C TYR A 45 5.91 5.30 0.20
N ILE A 46 4.74 5.39 -0.42
CA ILE A 46 3.88 6.56 -0.33
C ILE A 46 2.44 6.12 -0.11
N SER A 47 1.71 6.89 0.69
CA SER A 47 0.27 6.72 0.88
C SER A 47 -0.42 8.01 0.43
N TYR A 48 -1.41 7.86 -0.44
CA TYR A 48 -2.12 9.03 -0.98
C TYR A 48 -3.55 8.66 -1.32
N ARG A 49 -4.38 9.67 -1.55
CA ARG A 49 -5.72 9.49 -2.09
C ARG A 49 -5.90 10.39 -3.30
N ILE A 50 -6.81 9.98 -4.18
CA ILE A 50 -7.13 10.76 -5.37
C ILE A 50 -8.41 11.55 -5.07
N GLY A 51 -8.35 12.88 -5.23
CA GLY A 51 -9.50 13.77 -5.07
C GLY A 51 -10.42 13.78 -6.28
N PHE A 52 -11.50 14.55 -6.18
CA PHE A 52 -12.53 14.62 -7.23
C PHE A 52 -12.00 15.10 -8.58
N GLU A 53 -10.98 15.96 -8.56
CA GLU A 53 -10.39 16.49 -9.78
C GLU A 53 -9.18 15.70 -10.24
N GLY A 54 -8.95 14.53 -9.64
CA GLY A 54 -7.82 13.68 -9.97
C GLY A 54 -6.51 14.07 -9.31
N GLU A 55 -6.53 15.04 -8.40
CA GLU A 55 -5.33 15.49 -7.69
C GLU A 55 -4.90 14.48 -6.62
N MET A 56 -3.60 14.34 -6.46
CA MET A 56 -3.03 13.51 -5.40
C MET A 56 -3.07 14.27 -4.07
N GLN A 57 -3.66 13.66 -3.05
CA GLN A 57 -3.78 14.24 -1.73
C GLN A 57 -3.05 13.36 -0.71
N PRO A 58 -2.32 13.94 0.25
CA PRO A 58 -1.76 13.16 1.34
C PRO A 58 -2.88 12.66 2.24
N ARG A 59 -2.66 11.55 2.93
CA ARG A 59 -3.65 11.04 3.86
C ARG A 59 -2.99 10.45 5.10
N LEU A 60 -3.75 10.45 6.18
CA LEU A 60 -3.34 9.83 7.42
C LEU A 60 -3.44 8.31 7.29
N ILE A 61 -2.51 7.61 7.91
CA ILE A 61 -2.45 6.15 7.88
C ILE A 61 -3.02 5.60 9.19
N SER A 62 -3.97 4.67 9.09
CA SER A 62 -4.51 3.97 10.25
C SER A 62 -3.51 2.95 10.80
N ILE A 63 -3.75 2.48 12.02
CA ILE A 63 -2.90 1.45 12.62
C ILE A 63 -2.92 0.15 11.79
N LYS A 64 -4.09 -0.24 11.28
CA LYS A 64 -4.19 -1.42 10.40
C LYS A 64 -3.34 -1.28 9.15
N GLU A 65 -3.38 -0.10 8.54
CA GLU A 65 -2.57 0.19 7.35
C GLU A 65 -1.08 0.20 7.70
N MET A 66 -0.72 0.80 8.82
CA MET A 66 0.68 0.83 9.29
C MET A 66 1.24 -0.57 9.50
N LEU A 67 0.46 -1.46 10.13
CA LEU A 67 0.89 -2.83 10.36
C LEU A 67 1.05 -3.60 9.06
N ALA A 68 0.17 -3.38 8.09
CA ALA A 68 0.28 -4.00 6.77
C ALA A 68 1.51 -3.49 6.02
N ILE A 69 1.79 -2.19 6.10
CA ILE A 69 2.99 -1.58 5.51
C ILE A 69 4.24 -2.17 6.13
N GLN A 70 4.29 -2.26 7.45
CA GLN A 70 5.42 -2.83 8.17
C GLN A 70 5.66 -4.28 7.73
N LYS A 71 4.59 -5.06 7.63
CA LYS A 71 4.68 -6.46 7.20
C LYS A 71 5.23 -6.57 5.77
N GLN A 72 4.78 -5.68 4.88
CA GLN A 72 5.29 -5.66 3.50
C GLN A 72 6.79 -5.36 3.47
N MET A 73 7.25 -4.42 4.28
CA MET A 73 8.67 -4.09 4.36
C MET A 73 9.49 -5.26 4.92
N GLU A 74 8.94 -6.00 5.89
CA GLU A 74 9.58 -7.22 6.41
C GLU A 74 9.72 -8.27 5.31
N GLU A 75 8.66 -8.51 4.53
CA GLU A 75 8.67 -9.49 3.44
C GLU A 75 9.66 -9.11 2.34
N LEU A 76 9.88 -7.81 2.15
CA LEU A 76 10.85 -7.31 1.17
C LEU A 76 12.29 -7.32 1.70
N GLY A 77 12.47 -7.62 2.99
CA GLY A 77 13.79 -7.60 3.61
C GLY A 77 14.31 -6.20 3.91
N TRP A 78 13.43 -5.18 3.94
CA TRP A 78 13.85 -3.81 4.22
C TRP A 78 14.09 -3.56 5.71
N ILE A 79 13.43 -4.33 6.54
CA ILE A 79 13.55 -4.23 8.00
C ILE A 79 13.58 -5.61 8.64
#